data_fc815a3fbde0d0dd3188930a9454a340
#
_entry.id   fc815a3fbde0d0dd3188930a9454a340
#
_cell.length_a   1.000
_cell.length_b   1.000
_cell.length_c   1.000
_cell.angle_alpha   90.00
_cell.angle_beta   90.00
_cell.angle_gamma   90.00
#
_symmetry.space_group_name_H-M   'P 1'
#
loop_
_entity.id
_entity.type
_entity.pdbx_description
1 polymer ?
#
loop_
_entity_poly.entity_id
_entity_poly.type
_entity_poly.pdbx_seq_one_letter_code
_entity_poly.pdbx_strand_id
1 'polypeptide(L)'
;MKATGDRTKVPTGDPDPCSVSARITEEPIQTDRLLDLGSRADGALLLFVGRVRDHNEGRSVARLRYEAYAEMAERELEAILREAADRCEVTRIEAVHRTGELEIGEASVAIAVASPHRAAAFEASRYVIEEIKKRLPVWKREAYADGSDAWVRAASDGPPR
;
A
#
# COMPACT_ATOMS: atom_id res chain seq x y z
N MET A 1 54.49 26.58 4.17
CA MET A 1 53.55 25.79 3.35
C MET A 1 52.19 25.80 4.01
N LYS A 2 51.22 26.53 3.44
CA LYS A 2 49.85 26.61 3.95
C LYS A 2 49.02 25.62 3.17
N ALA A 3 48.41 24.60 3.82
CA ALA A 3 47.45 23.70 3.22
C ALA A 3 46.09 24.36 3.25
N THR A 4 45.58 24.66 2.07
CA THR A 4 44.24 25.21 1.84
C THR A 4 43.25 24.05 1.90
N GLY A 5 42.46 24.00 2.97
CA GLY A 5 41.35 23.02 3.08
C GLY A 5 40.22 23.40 2.14
N ASP A 6 40.02 22.57 1.16
CA ASP A 6 38.84 22.61 0.29
C ASP A 6 37.62 22.16 1.12
N ARG A 7 36.76 23.11 1.47
CA ARG A 7 35.44 22.86 2.02
C ARG A 7 34.53 22.50 0.86
N THR A 8 34.42 21.23 0.58
CA THR A 8 33.37 20.70 -0.30
C THR A 8 32.00 21.17 0.21
N LYS A 9 31.41 22.06 -0.55
CA LYS A 9 30.07 22.61 -0.37
C LYS A 9 29.09 21.45 -0.42
N VAL A 10 28.46 21.14 0.72
CA VAL A 10 27.31 20.24 0.78
C VAL A 10 26.21 20.88 -0.06
N PRO A 11 25.64 20.20 -1.06
CA PRO A 11 24.53 20.75 -1.80
C PRO A 11 23.31 20.86 -0.86
N THR A 12 22.91 22.09 -0.58
CA THR A 12 21.60 22.38 0.00
C THR A 12 20.56 22.29 -1.12
N GLY A 13 20.26 21.06 -1.53
CA GLY A 13 19.06 20.78 -2.31
C GLY A 13 17.88 20.78 -1.37
N ASP A 14 16.78 21.42 -1.76
CA ASP A 14 15.48 21.19 -1.13
C ASP A 14 15.26 19.67 -1.05
N PRO A 15 14.67 19.17 0.05
CA PRO A 15 14.39 17.73 0.15
C PRO A 15 13.58 17.33 -1.08
N ASP A 16 14.04 16.33 -1.81
CA ASP A 16 13.32 15.80 -2.95
C ASP A 16 11.88 15.51 -2.51
N PRO A 17 10.88 15.97 -3.27
CA PRO A 17 9.48 15.72 -2.91
C PRO A 17 9.28 14.23 -2.78
N CYS A 18 8.51 13.81 -1.77
CA CYS A 18 8.20 12.40 -1.52
C CYS A 18 7.76 11.71 -2.82
N SER A 19 8.42 10.62 -3.16
CA SER A 19 8.09 9.82 -4.34
C SER A 19 6.94 8.86 -4.00
N VAL A 20 5.87 8.87 -4.80
CA VAL A 20 4.75 7.95 -4.67
C VAL A 20 4.59 7.09 -5.92
N SER A 21 4.20 5.84 -5.73
CA SER A 21 3.91 4.89 -6.82
C SER A 21 2.66 4.08 -6.48
N ALA A 22 1.64 4.17 -7.34
CA ALA A 22 0.38 3.46 -7.22
C ALA A 22 0.22 2.50 -8.38
N ARG A 23 -0.24 1.29 -8.10
CA ARG A 23 -0.47 0.29 -9.14
C ARG A 23 -1.66 -0.60 -8.83
N ILE A 24 -2.48 -0.84 -9.86
CA ILE A 24 -3.51 -1.89 -9.88
C ILE A 24 -3.02 -2.98 -10.84
N THR A 25 -3.08 -4.25 -10.43
CA THR A 25 -2.53 -5.36 -11.22
C THR A 25 -3.32 -6.65 -11.03
N GLU A 26 -3.38 -7.49 -12.05
CA GLU A 26 -3.86 -8.87 -11.94
C GLU A 26 -2.72 -9.85 -11.57
N GLU A 27 -1.48 -9.43 -11.76
CA GLU A 27 -0.32 -10.24 -11.42
C GLU A 27 -0.12 -10.36 -9.90
N PRO A 28 0.43 -11.49 -9.41
CA PRO A 28 0.79 -11.65 -8.03
C PRO A 28 1.71 -10.53 -7.53
N ILE A 29 1.41 -10.00 -6.35
CA ILE A 29 2.22 -8.93 -5.75
C ILE A 29 3.56 -9.50 -5.30
N GLN A 30 4.65 -8.96 -5.86
CA GLN A 30 6.01 -9.33 -5.49
C GLN A 30 6.47 -8.49 -4.31
N THR A 31 6.17 -8.93 -3.09
CA THR A 31 6.47 -8.20 -1.87
C THR A 31 7.96 -8.00 -1.62
N ASP A 32 8.80 -8.90 -2.11
CA ASP A 32 10.26 -8.80 -1.96
C ASP A 32 10.83 -7.54 -2.62
N ARG A 33 10.28 -7.13 -3.76
CA ARG A 33 10.69 -5.90 -4.44
C ARG A 33 10.37 -4.64 -3.64
N LEU A 34 9.35 -4.69 -2.81
CA LEU A 34 8.95 -3.57 -1.96
C LEU A 34 9.88 -3.42 -0.75
N LEU A 35 10.67 -4.43 -0.41
CA LEU A 35 11.67 -4.37 0.66
C LEU A 35 12.93 -3.59 0.27
N ASP A 36 13.14 -3.36 -1.03
CA ASP A 36 14.27 -2.55 -1.52
C ASP A 36 13.94 -1.05 -1.62
N LEU A 37 12.77 -0.66 -1.12
CA LEU A 37 12.33 0.73 -1.11
C LEU A 37 13.15 1.57 -0.14
N GLY A 38 13.33 2.85 -0.47
CA GLY A 38 13.99 3.79 0.41
C GLY A 38 15.41 4.17 -0.04
N SER A 39 16.06 4.95 0.80
CA SER A 39 17.39 5.48 0.58
C SER A 39 18.26 5.31 1.83
N ARG A 40 19.53 5.74 1.72
CA ARG A 40 20.48 5.72 2.86
C ARG A 40 20.09 6.71 3.98
N ALA A 41 19.19 7.64 3.71
CA ALA A 41 18.67 8.61 4.68
C ALA A 41 17.50 8.06 5.50
N ASP A 42 16.92 6.94 5.07
CA ASP A 42 15.75 6.35 5.73
C ASP A 42 16.17 5.41 6.86
N GLY A 43 15.63 5.68 8.04
CA GLY A 43 15.82 4.84 9.22
C GLY A 43 14.74 3.79 9.42
N ALA A 44 13.66 3.86 8.62
CA ALA A 44 12.54 2.94 8.70
C ALA A 44 12.01 2.56 7.31
N LEU A 45 11.74 1.28 7.13
CA LEU A 45 10.95 0.74 6.03
C LEU A 45 9.85 -0.12 6.62
N LEU A 46 8.60 0.23 6.34
CA LEU A 46 7.43 -0.52 6.77
C LEU A 46 6.76 -1.14 5.56
N LEU A 47 6.54 -2.44 5.59
CA LEU A 47 5.73 -3.16 4.62
C LEU A 47 4.47 -3.69 5.29
N PHE A 48 3.31 -3.21 4.83
CA PHE A 48 2.01 -3.78 5.17
C PHE A 48 1.54 -4.66 4.03
N VAL A 49 1.07 -5.87 4.34
CA VAL A 49 0.49 -6.81 3.37
C VAL A 49 -0.87 -7.27 3.87
N GLY A 50 -1.92 -6.92 3.11
CA GLY A 50 -3.25 -7.50 3.28
C GLY A 50 -3.35 -8.82 2.51
N ARG A 51 -3.85 -9.86 3.17
CA ARG A 51 -3.93 -11.22 2.61
C ARG A 51 -5.36 -11.73 2.60
N VAL A 52 -5.66 -12.62 1.66
CA VAL A 52 -6.94 -13.30 1.59
C VAL A 52 -7.05 -14.30 2.75
N ARG A 53 -8.09 -14.16 3.57
CA ARG A 53 -8.38 -15.04 4.70
C ARG A 53 -9.27 -16.21 4.27
N ASP A 54 -9.20 -17.33 4.98
CA ASP A 54 -10.03 -18.53 4.76
C ASP A 54 -11.44 -18.43 5.35
N HIS A 55 -11.77 -17.32 6.01
CA HIS A 55 -13.09 -17.09 6.61
C HIS A 55 -13.47 -15.60 6.56
N ASN A 56 -14.78 -15.37 6.49
CA ASN A 56 -15.38 -14.04 6.66
C ASN A 56 -16.76 -14.19 7.32
N GLU A 57 -17.01 -13.39 8.38
CA GLU A 57 -18.28 -13.42 9.14
C GLU A 57 -18.75 -14.83 9.55
N GLY A 58 -17.82 -15.68 9.97
CA GLY A 58 -18.08 -17.05 10.40
C GLY A 58 -18.29 -18.05 9.26
N ARG A 59 -18.11 -17.64 8.00
CA ARG A 59 -18.24 -18.49 6.82
C ARG A 59 -16.87 -18.83 6.25
N SER A 60 -16.70 -20.09 5.82
CA SER A 60 -15.48 -20.52 5.14
C SER A 60 -15.43 -19.99 3.72
N VAL A 61 -14.38 -19.21 3.40
CA VAL A 61 -14.09 -18.68 2.07
C VAL A 61 -13.21 -19.65 1.31
N ALA A 62 -13.62 -20.03 0.11
CA ALA A 62 -12.84 -20.92 -0.77
C ALA A 62 -11.89 -20.13 -1.69
N ARG A 63 -12.35 -19.01 -2.22
CA ARG A 63 -11.56 -18.08 -3.04
C ARG A 63 -12.24 -16.73 -3.11
N LEU A 64 -11.50 -15.75 -3.63
CA LEU A 64 -11.89 -14.38 -3.70
C LEU A 64 -11.57 -13.80 -5.08
N ARG A 65 -12.46 -12.99 -5.62
CA ARG A 65 -12.23 -12.24 -6.84
C ARG A 65 -12.39 -10.77 -6.58
N TYR A 66 -11.38 -9.98 -6.95
CA TYR A 66 -11.46 -8.52 -6.95
C TYR A 66 -11.72 -7.99 -8.35
N GLU A 67 -12.60 -7.02 -8.47
CA GLU A 67 -12.85 -6.28 -9.69
C GLU A 67 -12.70 -4.78 -9.42
N ALA A 68 -12.16 -4.06 -10.39
CA ALA A 68 -11.96 -2.62 -10.32
C ALA A 68 -12.02 -1.99 -11.73
N TYR A 69 -12.38 -0.71 -11.77
CA TYR A 69 -12.06 0.14 -12.91
C TYR A 69 -10.60 0.57 -12.76
N ALA A 70 -9.67 -0.14 -13.40
CA ALA A 70 -8.24 -0.05 -13.13
C ALA A 70 -7.69 1.38 -13.18
N GLU A 71 -8.00 2.15 -14.23
CA GLU A 71 -7.52 3.53 -14.35
C GLU A 71 -8.06 4.45 -13.24
N MET A 72 -9.34 4.31 -12.90
CA MET A 72 -9.95 5.11 -11.83
C MET A 72 -9.38 4.73 -10.48
N ALA A 73 -9.23 3.42 -10.22
CA ALA A 73 -8.67 2.91 -8.98
C ALA A 73 -7.19 3.34 -8.80
N GLU A 74 -6.41 3.32 -9.88
CA GLU A 74 -5.00 3.73 -9.83
C GLU A 74 -4.85 5.23 -9.55
N ARG A 75 -5.67 6.07 -10.17
CA ARG A 75 -5.70 7.52 -9.89
C ARG A 75 -6.12 7.81 -8.44
N GLU A 76 -7.14 7.12 -7.94
CA GLU A 76 -7.59 7.28 -6.56
C GLU A 76 -6.51 6.80 -5.58
N LEU A 77 -5.87 5.66 -5.86
CA LEU A 77 -4.76 5.16 -5.06
C LEU A 77 -3.61 6.17 -5.03
N GLU A 78 -3.22 6.72 -6.18
CA GLU A 78 -2.17 7.75 -6.24
C GLU A 78 -2.53 8.99 -5.43
N ALA A 79 -3.79 9.45 -5.48
CA ALA A 79 -4.26 10.58 -4.67
C ALA A 79 -4.12 10.29 -3.18
N ILE A 80 -4.50 9.09 -2.73
CA ILE A 80 -4.34 8.66 -1.33
C ILE A 80 -2.87 8.68 -0.90
N LEU A 81 -1.96 8.19 -1.76
CA LEU A 81 -0.53 8.18 -1.45
C LEU A 81 0.04 9.61 -1.34
N ARG A 82 -0.38 10.51 -2.22
CA ARG A 82 0.04 11.93 -2.15
C ARG A 82 -0.47 12.60 -0.88
N GLU A 83 -1.71 12.36 -0.50
CA GLU A 83 -2.27 12.86 0.76
C GLU A 83 -1.48 12.35 1.98
N ALA A 84 -1.09 11.06 1.98
CA ALA A 84 -0.25 10.50 3.04
C ALA A 84 1.14 11.16 3.08
N ALA A 85 1.74 11.40 1.91
CA ALA A 85 3.03 12.09 1.79
C ALA A 85 2.99 13.54 2.28
N ASP A 86 1.88 14.25 2.05
CA ASP A 86 1.69 15.62 2.52
C ASP A 86 1.47 15.72 4.04
N ARG A 87 0.98 14.64 4.65
CA ARG A 87 0.65 14.59 6.10
C ARG A 87 1.77 14.04 6.96
N CYS A 88 2.62 13.20 6.40
CA CYS A 88 3.65 12.47 7.13
C CYS A 88 5.03 12.76 6.56
N GLU A 89 6.04 12.83 7.42
CA GLU A 89 7.42 12.99 7.01
C GLU A 89 7.99 11.66 6.47
N VAL A 90 7.65 11.35 5.21
CA VAL A 90 8.06 10.14 4.51
C VAL A 90 8.80 10.49 3.22
N THR A 91 9.69 9.62 2.79
CA THR A 91 10.51 9.81 1.59
C THR A 91 9.97 9.08 0.39
N ARG A 92 9.32 7.94 0.61
CA ARG A 92 8.72 7.15 -0.45
C ARG A 92 7.55 6.32 0.05
N ILE A 93 6.49 6.27 -0.77
CA ILE A 93 5.33 5.38 -0.57
C ILE A 93 5.05 4.65 -1.87
N GLU A 94 4.92 3.34 -1.79
CA GLU A 94 4.47 2.50 -2.89
C GLU A 94 3.31 1.63 -2.44
N ALA A 95 2.22 1.59 -3.22
CA ALA A 95 1.09 0.72 -2.96
C ALA A 95 0.66 -0.02 -4.22
N VAL A 96 0.37 -1.30 -4.05
CA VAL A 96 -0.12 -2.18 -5.11
C VAL A 96 -1.40 -2.85 -4.62
N HIS A 97 -2.47 -2.78 -5.39
CA HIS A 97 -3.69 -3.56 -5.15
C HIS A 97 -3.89 -4.56 -6.28
N ARG A 98 -4.14 -5.81 -5.93
CA ARG A 98 -4.38 -6.88 -6.90
C ARG A 98 -5.86 -7.00 -7.23
N THR A 99 -6.15 -7.28 -8.49
CA THR A 99 -7.47 -7.64 -9.02
C THR A 99 -7.44 -9.04 -9.61
N GLY A 100 -8.57 -9.53 -10.08
CA GLY A 100 -8.70 -10.90 -10.57
C GLY A 100 -8.92 -11.92 -9.46
N GLU A 101 -8.70 -13.18 -9.74
CA GLU A 101 -8.88 -14.28 -8.78
C GLU A 101 -7.68 -14.42 -7.86
N LEU A 102 -7.96 -14.54 -6.56
CA LEU A 102 -6.98 -14.75 -5.51
C LEU A 102 -7.36 -15.97 -4.68
N GLU A 103 -6.36 -16.76 -4.36
CA GLU A 103 -6.47 -17.88 -3.44
C GLU A 103 -6.22 -17.46 -1.99
N ILE A 104 -6.63 -18.29 -1.06
CA ILE A 104 -6.37 -18.09 0.36
C ILE A 104 -4.87 -17.92 0.61
N GLY A 105 -4.52 -16.89 1.38
CA GLY A 105 -3.15 -16.56 1.74
C GLY A 105 -2.41 -15.67 0.74
N GLU A 106 -2.94 -15.46 -0.47
CA GLU A 106 -2.33 -14.52 -1.43
C GLU A 106 -2.46 -13.06 -0.97
N ALA A 107 -1.49 -12.25 -1.35
CA ALA A 107 -1.52 -10.82 -1.09
C ALA A 107 -2.53 -10.11 -2.00
N SER A 108 -3.49 -9.41 -1.42
CA SER A 108 -4.46 -8.58 -2.13
C SER A 108 -4.05 -7.12 -2.23
N VAL A 109 -3.33 -6.63 -1.25
CA VAL A 109 -2.78 -5.28 -1.20
C VAL A 109 -1.43 -5.29 -0.50
N ALA A 110 -0.49 -4.50 -0.97
CA ALA A 110 0.77 -4.25 -0.28
C ALA A 110 1.06 -2.74 -0.29
N ILE A 111 1.55 -2.23 0.84
CA ILE A 111 1.90 -0.83 1.04
C ILE A 111 3.28 -0.79 1.67
N ALA A 112 4.24 -0.19 0.97
CA ALA A 112 5.59 0.03 1.49
C ALA A 112 5.83 1.53 1.72
N VAL A 113 6.36 1.86 2.88
CA VAL A 113 6.65 3.24 3.28
C VAL A 113 8.08 3.31 3.79
N ALA A 114 8.89 4.17 3.18
CA ALA A 114 10.21 4.53 3.67
C ALA A 114 10.18 5.92 4.31
N SER A 115 10.86 6.07 5.44
CA SER A 115 10.95 7.36 6.15
C SER A 115 12.19 7.45 7.04
N PRO A 116 12.64 8.67 7.39
CA PRO A 116 13.73 8.84 8.35
C PRO A 116 13.42 8.22 9.71
N HIS A 117 12.14 8.27 10.15
CA HIS A 117 11.72 7.83 11.48
C HIS A 117 10.50 6.91 11.42
N ARG A 118 10.50 5.87 12.26
CA ARG A 118 9.44 4.83 12.30
C ARG A 118 8.02 5.37 12.54
N ALA A 119 7.86 6.43 13.33
CA ALA A 119 6.53 6.96 13.64
C ALA A 119 5.79 7.41 12.38
N ALA A 120 6.46 8.16 11.50
CA ALA A 120 5.90 8.61 10.23
C ALA A 120 5.56 7.43 9.29
N ALA A 121 6.39 6.37 9.27
CA ALA A 121 6.12 5.18 8.48
C ALA A 121 4.84 4.46 8.93
N PHE A 122 4.64 4.28 10.24
CA PHE A 122 3.43 3.69 10.78
C PHE A 122 2.18 4.54 10.52
N GLU A 123 2.28 5.85 10.72
CA GLU A 123 1.17 6.78 10.49
C GLU A 123 0.74 6.80 9.02
N ALA A 124 1.68 6.93 8.10
CA ALA A 124 1.41 6.94 6.67
C ALA A 124 0.81 5.60 6.20
N SER A 125 1.37 4.47 6.63
CA SER A 125 0.86 3.16 6.25
C SER A 125 -0.57 2.94 6.75
N ARG A 126 -0.88 3.34 7.99
CA ARG A 126 -2.24 3.28 8.54
C ARG A 126 -3.20 4.16 7.74
N TYR A 127 -2.82 5.41 7.49
CA TYR A 127 -3.63 6.32 6.69
C TYR A 127 -3.98 5.73 5.34
N VAL A 128 -2.97 5.23 4.63
CA VAL A 128 -3.14 4.66 3.28
C VAL A 128 -4.11 3.49 3.29
N ILE A 129 -3.95 2.50 4.19
CA ILE A 129 -4.86 1.34 4.19
C ILE A 129 -6.28 1.72 4.59
N GLU A 130 -6.46 2.64 5.54
CA GLU A 130 -7.78 3.11 5.94
C GLU A 130 -8.49 3.85 4.81
N GLU A 131 -7.79 4.71 4.06
CA GLU A 131 -8.37 5.43 2.92
C GLU A 131 -8.63 4.50 1.72
N ILE A 132 -7.76 3.51 1.46
CA ILE A 132 -8.04 2.47 0.47
C ILE A 132 -9.37 1.78 0.78
N LYS A 133 -9.58 1.39 2.04
CA LYS A 133 -10.82 0.73 2.48
C LYS A 133 -12.07 1.59 2.33
N LYS A 134 -11.95 2.90 2.45
CA LYS A 134 -13.08 3.84 2.33
C LYS A 134 -13.39 4.24 0.89
N ARG A 135 -12.35 4.46 0.07
CA ARG A 135 -12.44 5.24 -1.18
C ARG A 135 -12.15 4.44 -2.43
N LEU A 136 -11.27 3.42 -2.35
CA LEU A 136 -10.82 2.74 -3.56
C LEU A 136 -11.99 2.03 -4.24
N PRO A 137 -12.26 2.29 -5.54
CA PRO A 137 -13.36 1.67 -6.29
C PRO A 137 -12.99 0.23 -6.69
N VAL A 138 -12.95 -0.63 -5.68
CA VAL A 138 -12.66 -2.06 -5.79
C VAL A 138 -13.79 -2.85 -5.11
N TRP A 139 -14.29 -3.87 -5.80
CA TRP A 139 -15.32 -4.78 -5.30
C TRP A 139 -14.74 -6.18 -5.18
N LYS A 140 -15.16 -6.91 -4.17
CA LYS A 140 -14.78 -8.32 -3.99
C LYS A 140 -16.00 -9.24 -4.08
N ARG A 141 -15.83 -10.35 -4.76
CA ARG A 141 -16.77 -11.48 -4.77
C ARG A 141 -16.15 -12.61 -3.99
N GLU A 142 -16.81 -13.04 -2.94
CA GLU A 142 -16.39 -14.17 -2.12
C GLU A 142 -17.13 -15.42 -2.58
N ALA A 143 -16.39 -16.47 -2.90
CA ALA A 143 -16.93 -17.80 -3.11
C ALA A 143 -16.75 -18.61 -1.82
N TYR A 144 -17.85 -19.13 -1.29
CA TYR A 144 -17.84 -19.85 -0.03
C TYR A 144 -17.76 -21.37 -0.25
N ALA A 145 -17.30 -22.09 0.78
CA ALA A 145 -17.15 -23.54 0.73
C ALA A 145 -18.49 -24.29 0.54
N ASP A 146 -19.64 -23.67 0.87
CA ASP A 146 -20.98 -24.20 0.65
C ASP A 146 -21.48 -24.07 -0.80
N GLY A 147 -20.67 -23.53 -1.71
CA GLY A 147 -20.99 -23.31 -3.12
C GLY A 147 -21.73 -22.02 -3.41
N SER A 148 -22.09 -21.23 -2.40
CA SER A 148 -22.68 -19.90 -2.59
C SER A 148 -21.59 -18.86 -2.83
N ASP A 149 -22.00 -17.70 -3.36
CA ASP A 149 -21.13 -16.56 -3.55
C ASP A 149 -21.87 -15.24 -3.27
N ALA A 150 -21.12 -14.19 -2.94
CA ALA A 150 -21.66 -12.87 -2.67
C ALA A 150 -20.69 -11.77 -3.07
N TRP A 151 -21.24 -10.68 -3.62
CA TRP A 151 -20.51 -9.44 -3.79
C TRP A 151 -20.46 -8.69 -2.48
N VAL A 152 -19.24 -8.33 -2.07
CA VAL A 152 -18.99 -7.55 -0.85
C VAL A 152 -18.17 -6.32 -1.24
N ARG A 153 -18.57 -5.15 -0.74
CA ARG A 153 -17.75 -3.96 -0.93
C ARG A 153 -16.42 -4.16 -0.18
N ALA A 154 -15.29 -3.96 -0.85
CA ALA A 154 -13.97 -4.12 -0.25
C ALA A 154 -13.72 -3.19 0.97
N ALA A 155 -14.54 -2.15 1.12
CA ALA A 155 -14.51 -1.18 2.21
C ALA A 155 -15.12 -1.65 3.54
N SER A 156 -15.76 -2.82 3.61
CA SER A 156 -16.52 -3.25 4.79
C SER A 156 -15.82 -4.37 5.56
N ASP A 157 -14.68 -4.08 6.17
CA ASP A 157 -14.07 -4.95 7.17
C ASP A 157 -14.33 -4.39 8.58
N GLY A 158 -15.58 -4.39 8.99
CA GLY A 158 -15.99 -4.10 10.35
C GLY A 158 -17.49 -4.34 10.52
N PRO A 159 -17.94 -4.89 11.67
CA PRO A 159 -19.36 -4.99 11.92
C PRO A 159 -19.98 -3.60 11.90
N PRO A 160 -21.18 -3.42 11.35
CA PRO A 160 -21.92 -2.18 11.52
C PRO A 160 -22.11 -1.95 13.03
N ARG A 161 -21.61 -0.82 13.50
CA ARG A 161 -21.90 -0.35 14.85
C ARG A 161 -23.27 0.30 14.88
#